data_375dbb0a4c138395ab78d6bca93b70a4
#
_entry.id   375dbb0a4c138395ab78d6bca93b70a4
#
_cell.length_a   1.000
_cell.length_b   1.000
_cell.length_c   1.000
_cell.angle_alpha   90.00
_cell.angle_beta   90.00
_cell.angle_gamma   90.00
#
_symmetry.space_group_name_H-M   'P 1'
#
loop_
_entity.id
_entity.type
_entity.pdbx_description
1 polymer ?
#
loop_
_entity_poly.entity_id
_entity_poly.type
_entity_poly.pdbx_seq_one_letter_code
_entity_poly.pdbx_strand_id
1 'polypeptide(L)'
;MKASVVIANYNNAKFIQDCINSLNSQTYKDIEIIFFDDNSSDNSIDIIEKFKNIKIIKNKIQTEFGSLNQMNAFKKSIELSTGDIIFFLDSDDYFHKNKIEIIINTFIQNREQWIIYDYPIIVKEKKK
;
A
#
# COMPACT_ATOMS: atom_id res chain seq x y z
N MET A 1 0.18 -18.28 -3.31
CA MET A 1 0.29 -17.40 -2.12
C MET A 1 -0.38 -16.09 -2.46
N LYS A 2 -1.31 -15.65 -1.65
CA LYS A 2 -2.00 -14.38 -1.85
C LYS A 2 -1.19 -13.22 -1.24
N ALA A 3 -1.12 -12.10 -1.94
CA ALA A 3 -0.49 -10.88 -1.46
C ALA A 3 -1.54 -9.90 -0.91
N SER A 4 -1.32 -9.35 0.30
CA SER A 4 -2.08 -8.22 0.82
C SER A 4 -1.21 -6.97 0.76
N VAL A 5 -1.61 -5.98 -0.02
CA VAL A 5 -0.95 -4.67 -0.05
C VAL A 5 -1.72 -3.72 0.85
N VAL A 6 -1.09 -3.29 1.94
CA VAL A 6 -1.66 -2.33 2.88
C VAL A 6 -1.08 -0.94 2.60
N ILE A 7 -1.98 0.02 2.36
CA ILE A 7 -1.63 1.39 1.96
C ILE A 7 -2.05 2.33 3.08
N ALA A 8 -1.11 3.13 3.59
CA ALA A 8 -1.41 4.23 4.50
C ALA A 8 -1.52 5.55 3.73
N ASN A 9 -2.60 6.30 3.98
CA ASN A 9 -2.86 7.58 3.32
C ASN A 9 -3.22 8.67 4.31
N TYR A 10 -2.63 9.85 4.11
CA TYR A 10 -3.04 11.09 4.74
C TYR A 10 -2.73 12.27 3.81
N ASN A 11 -3.78 12.93 3.29
CA ASN A 11 -3.67 14.11 2.43
C ASN A 11 -2.74 13.96 1.21
N ASN A 12 -2.76 12.78 0.57
CA ASN A 12 -1.94 12.45 -0.60
C ASN A 12 -2.76 12.28 -1.89
N ALA A 13 -3.89 12.96 -2.03
CA ALA A 13 -4.83 12.82 -3.15
C ALA A 13 -4.16 12.80 -4.54
N LYS A 14 -3.15 13.65 -4.75
CA LYS A 14 -2.45 13.79 -6.03
C LYS A 14 -1.66 12.55 -6.47
N PHE A 15 -1.32 11.65 -5.52
CA PHE A 15 -0.48 10.48 -5.79
C PHE A 15 -1.28 9.17 -5.87
N ILE A 16 -2.50 9.13 -5.33
CA ILE A 16 -3.30 7.90 -5.21
C ILE A 16 -3.48 7.22 -6.56
N GLN A 17 -3.71 7.99 -7.64
CA GLN A 17 -3.91 7.42 -8.97
C GLN A 17 -2.68 6.60 -9.42
N ASP A 18 -1.48 7.14 -9.27
CA ASP A 18 -0.24 6.47 -9.67
C ASP A 18 0.06 5.27 -8.76
N CYS A 19 -0.14 5.43 -7.46
CA CYS A 19 -0.01 4.36 -6.48
C CYS A 19 -0.88 3.15 -6.88
N ILE A 20 -2.18 3.34 -7.06
CA ILE A 20 -3.12 2.26 -7.40
C ILE A 20 -2.87 1.69 -8.80
N ASN A 21 -2.55 2.53 -9.79
CA ASN A 21 -2.19 2.06 -11.13
C ASN A 21 -0.96 1.15 -11.10
N SER A 22 0.00 1.43 -10.22
CA SER A 22 1.18 0.57 -10.05
C SER A 22 0.83 -0.83 -9.55
N LEU A 23 -0.18 -0.95 -8.70
CA LEU A 23 -0.69 -2.22 -8.20
C LEU A 23 -1.53 -2.96 -9.25
N ASN A 24 -2.39 -2.26 -9.98
CA ASN A 24 -3.18 -2.84 -11.07
C ASN A 24 -2.31 -3.38 -12.21
N SER A 25 -1.12 -2.79 -12.41
CA SER A 25 -0.15 -3.19 -13.45
C SER A 25 0.80 -4.30 -13.01
N GLN A 26 0.72 -4.80 -11.77
CA GLN A 26 1.58 -5.88 -11.31
C GLN A 26 1.45 -7.14 -12.18
N THR A 27 2.57 -7.83 -12.41
CA THR A 27 2.57 -9.13 -13.10
C THR A 27 1.89 -10.20 -12.28
N TYR A 28 2.07 -10.19 -10.97
CA TYR A 28 1.35 -11.04 -10.02
C TYR A 28 -0.11 -10.61 -9.90
N LYS A 29 -1.07 -11.56 -9.86
CA LYS A 29 -2.50 -11.24 -9.95
C LYS A 29 -3.30 -11.55 -8.69
N ASP A 30 -2.83 -12.45 -7.82
CA ASP A 30 -3.52 -12.79 -6.57
C ASP A 30 -3.20 -11.75 -5.48
N ILE A 31 -3.74 -10.55 -5.66
CA ILE A 31 -3.51 -9.37 -4.82
C ILE A 31 -4.83 -8.88 -4.24
N GLU A 32 -4.86 -8.62 -2.94
CA GLU A 32 -5.86 -7.74 -2.33
C GLU A 32 -5.22 -6.41 -1.94
N ILE A 33 -5.99 -5.34 -2.03
CA ILE A 33 -5.56 -3.99 -1.68
C ILE A 33 -6.42 -3.50 -0.50
N ILE A 34 -5.75 -3.04 0.56
CA ILE A 34 -6.38 -2.45 1.73
C ILE A 34 -5.84 -1.02 1.87
N PHE A 35 -6.72 -0.05 1.68
CA PHE A 35 -6.39 1.37 1.74
C PHE A 35 -6.91 1.95 3.05
N PHE A 36 -6.01 2.45 3.87
CA PHE A 36 -6.34 3.11 5.12
C PHE A 36 -6.19 4.63 4.98
N ASP A 37 -7.30 5.34 5.10
CA ASP A 37 -7.30 6.79 5.12
C ASP A 37 -7.33 7.31 6.56
N ASP A 38 -6.30 8.05 6.93
CA ASP A 38 -6.13 8.59 8.27
C ASP A 38 -6.78 9.97 8.42
N ASN A 39 -8.09 10.04 8.16
CA ASN A 39 -8.89 11.27 8.29
C ASN A 39 -8.38 12.41 7.39
N SER A 40 -8.13 12.12 6.11
CA SER A 40 -7.73 13.13 5.13
C SER A 40 -8.77 14.23 4.98
N SER A 41 -8.30 15.46 4.81
CA SER A 41 -9.14 16.64 4.55
C SER A 41 -9.16 17.05 3.07
N ASP A 42 -8.32 16.42 2.24
CA ASP A 42 -8.31 16.60 0.79
C ASP A 42 -9.30 15.65 0.10
N ASN A 43 -9.28 15.56 -1.22
CA ASN A 43 -10.16 14.67 -1.98
C ASN A 43 -9.65 13.22 -2.14
N SER A 44 -8.79 12.75 -1.21
CA SER A 44 -8.26 11.37 -1.21
C SER A 44 -9.36 10.33 -1.29
N ILE A 45 -10.41 10.47 -0.48
CA ILE A 45 -11.53 9.53 -0.44
C ILE A 45 -12.29 9.50 -1.76
N ASP A 46 -12.59 10.66 -2.34
CA ASP A 46 -13.32 10.74 -3.60
C ASP A 46 -12.54 10.10 -4.75
N ILE A 47 -11.21 10.10 -4.67
CA ILE A 47 -10.36 9.46 -5.68
C ILE A 47 -10.33 7.95 -5.48
N ILE A 48 -10.08 7.48 -4.25
CA ILE A 48 -9.93 6.03 -4.00
C ILE A 48 -11.24 5.28 -4.22
N GLU A 49 -12.39 5.88 -3.95
CA GLU A 49 -13.71 5.26 -4.16
C GLU A 49 -14.04 5.00 -5.64
N LYS A 50 -13.33 5.61 -6.58
CA LYS A 50 -13.47 5.32 -8.01
C LYS A 50 -12.84 3.99 -8.43
N PHE A 51 -11.95 3.44 -7.61
CA PHE A 51 -11.31 2.16 -7.88
C PHE A 51 -12.16 1.01 -7.32
N LYS A 52 -12.23 -0.08 -8.10
CA LYS A 52 -12.95 -1.30 -7.68
C LYS A 52 -12.02 -2.26 -6.94
N ASN A 53 -12.63 -3.12 -6.12
CA ASN A 53 -11.93 -4.21 -5.42
C ASN A 53 -10.85 -3.74 -4.43
N ILE A 54 -11.03 -2.57 -3.82
CA ILE A 54 -10.18 -2.06 -2.75
C ILE A 54 -10.99 -2.04 -1.46
N LYS A 55 -10.45 -2.60 -0.38
CA LYS A 55 -10.99 -2.45 0.96
C LYS A 55 -10.57 -1.09 1.51
N ILE A 56 -11.53 -0.20 1.76
CA ILE A 56 -11.25 1.16 2.26
C ILE A 56 -11.60 1.21 3.74
N ILE A 57 -10.63 1.64 4.55
CA ILE A 57 -10.81 1.91 5.98
C ILE A 57 -10.67 3.41 6.17
N LYS A 58 -11.70 4.05 6.75
CA LYS A 58 -11.70 5.47 7.07
C LYS A 58 -11.49 5.65 8.58
N ASN A 59 -10.35 6.20 8.98
CA ASN A 59 -10.13 6.60 10.37
C ASN A 59 -10.88 7.91 10.64
N LYS A 60 -11.33 8.09 11.88
CA LYS A 60 -12.03 9.32 12.31
C LYS A 60 -11.24 10.10 13.36
N ILE A 61 -10.24 9.50 13.94
CA ILE A 61 -9.50 10.06 15.07
C ILE A 61 -8.01 9.92 14.80
N GLN A 62 -7.33 11.05 14.66
CA GLN A 62 -5.88 11.11 14.59
C GLN A 62 -5.28 11.41 15.95
N THR A 63 -4.05 10.96 16.18
CA THR A 63 -3.19 11.42 17.27
C THR A 63 -2.30 12.57 16.78
N GLU A 64 -1.67 13.27 17.71
CA GLU A 64 -0.68 14.33 17.37
C GLU A 64 0.60 13.78 16.74
N PHE A 65 0.82 12.45 16.77
CA PHE A 65 2.04 11.79 16.33
C PHE A 65 1.84 11.05 15.00
N GLY A 66 2.34 11.61 13.90
CA GLY A 66 2.19 11.04 12.56
C GLY A 66 2.71 9.60 12.44
N SER A 67 3.85 9.28 13.05
CA SER A 67 4.40 7.93 13.07
C SER A 67 3.51 6.91 13.78
N LEU A 68 2.84 7.31 14.85
CA LEU A 68 1.87 6.48 15.56
C LEU A 68 0.62 6.26 14.72
N ASN A 69 0.17 7.28 14.00
CA ASN A 69 -0.98 7.19 13.10
C ASN A 69 -0.69 6.20 11.96
N GLN A 70 0.48 6.28 11.34
CA GLN A 70 0.90 5.34 10.29
C GLN A 70 1.00 3.90 10.82
N MET A 71 1.58 3.70 12.00
CA MET A 71 1.65 2.38 12.63
C MET A 71 0.26 1.80 12.92
N ASN A 72 -0.67 2.63 13.41
CA ASN A 72 -2.06 2.23 13.65
C ASN A 72 -2.78 1.89 12.35
N ALA A 73 -2.52 2.63 11.25
CA ALA A 73 -3.04 2.34 9.93
C ALA A 73 -2.60 0.94 9.46
N PHE A 74 -1.31 0.65 9.54
CA PHE A 74 -0.78 -0.66 9.18
C PHE A 74 -1.34 -1.78 10.06
N LYS A 75 -1.38 -1.59 11.39
CA LYS A 75 -1.94 -2.58 12.31
C LYS A 75 -3.38 -2.95 11.94
N LYS A 76 -4.26 -1.96 11.80
CA LYS A 76 -5.67 -2.19 11.42
C LYS A 76 -5.81 -2.84 10.03
N SER A 77 -4.95 -2.46 9.09
CA SER A 77 -4.96 -3.05 7.76
C SER A 77 -4.51 -4.51 7.77
N ILE A 78 -3.50 -4.84 8.58
CA ILE A 78 -3.03 -6.22 8.77
C ILE A 78 -4.13 -7.10 9.36
N GLU A 79 -4.85 -6.61 10.36
CA GLU A 79 -5.97 -7.34 11.00
C GLU A 79 -7.08 -7.71 10.01
N LEU A 80 -7.23 -6.94 8.93
CA LEU A 80 -8.23 -7.17 7.87
C LEU A 80 -7.67 -7.88 6.64
N SER A 81 -6.35 -8.12 6.61
CA SER A 81 -5.70 -8.81 5.50
C SER A 81 -5.99 -10.31 5.53
N THR A 82 -6.04 -10.91 4.35
CA THR A 82 -6.28 -12.34 4.17
C THR A 82 -5.18 -13.02 3.36
N GLY A 83 -4.15 -12.26 2.98
CA GLY A 83 -3.02 -12.77 2.20
C GLY A 83 -1.98 -13.48 3.08
N ASP A 84 -1.19 -14.31 2.43
CA ASP A 84 -0.07 -15.03 3.05
C ASP A 84 1.13 -14.12 3.30
N ILE A 85 1.28 -13.08 2.47
CA ILE A 85 2.37 -12.11 2.52
C ILE A 85 1.79 -10.70 2.51
N ILE A 86 2.28 -9.86 3.43
CA ILE A 86 1.85 -8.46 3.56
C ILE A 86 2.92 -7.56 3.00
N PHE A 87 2.50 -6.64 2.12
CA PHE A 87 3.31 -5.58 1.55
C PHE A 87 2.87 -4.24 2.12
N PHE A 88 3.83 -3.44 2.55
CA PHE A 88 3.59 -2.07 3.00
C PHE A 88 3.87 -1.09 1.86
N LEU A 89 2.98 -0.13 1.67
CA LEU A 89 3.11 0.90 0.65
C LEU A 89 2.55 2.21 1.18
N ASP A 90 3.30 3.29 1.07
CA ASP A 90 2.77 4.64 1.32
C ASP A 90 2.04 5.15 0.08
N SER A 91 0.98 5.93 0.27
CA SER A 91 0.10 6.36 -0.83
C SER A 91 0.75 7.31 -1.83
N ASP A 92 1.92 7.88 -1.49
CA ASP A 92 2.75 8.70 -2.35
C ASP A 92 3.90 7.93 -3.05
N ASP A 93 3.97 6.62 -2.80
CA ASP A 93 4.90 5.70 -3.45
C ASP A 93 4.20 4.81 -4.49
N TYR A 94 4.98 4.09 -5.30
CA TYR A 94 4.49 3.10 -6.24
C TYR A 94 5.44 1.91 -6.39
N PHE A 95 4.90 0.75 -6.75
CA PHE A 95 5.68 -0.46 -6.98
C PHE A 95 6.11 -0.60 -8.44
N HIS A 96 7.32 -1.10 -8.66
CA HIS A 96 7.71 -1.57 -9.98
C HIS A 96 6.84 -2.77 -10.38
N LYS A 97 6.50 -2.88 -11.66
CA LYS A 97 5.50 -3.81 -12.21
C LYS A 97 5.66 -5.30 -11.84
N ASN A 98 6.84 -5.75 -11.49
CA ASN A 98 7.13 -7.14 -11.12
C ASN A 98 7.56 -7.30 -9.66
N LYS A 99 7.43 -6.27 -8.83
CA LYS A 99 7.92 -6.29 -7.44
C LYS A 99 7.26 -7.42 -6.64
N ILE A 100 5.94 -7.52 -6.68
CA ILE A 100 5.19 -8.51 -5.89
C ILE A 100 5.60 -9.93 -6.32
N GLU A 101 5.68 -10.19 -7.61
CA GLU A 101 6.10 -11.50 -8.14
C GLU A 101 7.50 -11.90 -7.67
N ILE A 102 8.46 -10.98 -7.73
CA ILE A 102 9.84 -11.21 -7.29
C ILE A 102 9.86 -11.57 -5.80
N ILE A 103 9.18 -10.79 -4.96
CA ILE A 103 9.14 -11.02 -3.51
C ILE A 103 8.47 -12.34 -3.17
N ILE A 104 7.33 -12.65 -3.78
CA ILE A 104 6.62 -13.93 -3.60
C ILE A 104 7.53 -15.11 -3.96
N ASN A 105 8.20 -15.05 -5.11
CA ASN A 105 9.13 -16.10 -5.54
C ASN A 105 10.31 -16.25 -4.58
N THR A 106 10.80 -15.14 -4.01
CA THR A 106 11.86 -15.19 -3.00
C THR A 106 11.40 -15.92 -1.73
N PHE A 107 10.19 -15.68 -1.24
CA PHE A 107 9.63 -16.42 -0.11
C PHE A 107 9.41 -17.90 -0.42
N ILE A 108 8.97 -18.25 -1.64
CA ILE A 108 8.80 -19.65 -2.05
C ILE A 108 10.13 -20.39 -2.03
N GLN A 109 11.21 -19.75 -2.48
CA GLN A 109 12.55 -20.34 -2.54
C GLN A 109 13.25 -20.38 -1.17
N ASN A 110 12.91 -19.46 -0.27
CA ASN A 110 13.56 -19.30 1.04
C ASN A 110 12.52 -19.38 2.16
N ARG A 111 11.97 -20.55 2.40
CA ARG A 111 10.85 -20.78 3.33
C ARG A 111 11.12 -20.45 4.79
N GLU A 112 12.38 -20.31 5.18
CA GLU A 112 12.79 -19.94 6.54
C GLU A 112 12.77 -18.42 6.75
N GLN A 113 12.67 -17.62 5.68
CA GLN A 113 12.56 -16.17 5.78
C GLN A 113 11.12 -15.77 6.05
N TRP A 114 10.94 -14.83 6.96
CA TRP A 114 9.64 -14.27 7.33
C TRP A 114 9.55 -12.76 7.12
N ILE A 115 10.66 -12.11 6.70
CA ILE A 115 10.70 -10.69 6.36
C ILE A 115 11.71 -10.45 5.23
N ILE A 116 11.35 -9.59 4.29
CA ILE A 116 12.20 -9.12 3.20
C ILE A 116 12.15 -7.60 3.19
N TYR A 117 13.33 -6.97 3.19
CA TYR A 117 13.48 -5.54 2.99
C TYR A 117 14.01 -5.27 1.59
N ASP A 118 13.53 -4.21 0.95
CA ASP A 118 14.09 -3.69 -0.29
C ASP A 118 14.45 -2.20 -0.12
N TYR A 119 15.22 -1.69 -1.08
CA TYR A 119 15.65 -0.29 -1.07
C TYR A 119 14.77 0.53 -2.02
N PRO A 120 14.19 1.65 -1.56
CA PRO A 120 13.43 2.53 -2.43
C PRO A 120 14.35 3.24 -3.42
N ILE A 121 13.85 3.44 -4.64
CA ILE A 121 14.49 4.32 -5.63
C ILE A 121 13.78 5.66 -5.58
N ILE A 122 14.52 6.74 -5.29
CA ILE A 122 13.96 8.07 -5.28
C ILE A 122 13.84 8.58 -6.72
N VAL A 123 12.60 8.76 -7.18
CA VAL A 123 12.32 9.35 -8.47
C VAL A 123 12.12 10.87 -8.29
N LYS A 124 13.09 11.65 -8.78
CA LYS A 124 12.96 13.11 -8.79
C LYS A 124 12.15 13.52 -10.02
N GLU A 125 11.06 14.26 -9.84
CA GLU A 125 10.40 14.92 -10.93
C GLU A 125 11.40 15.84 -11.65
N LYS A 126 11.57 15.66 -12.96
CA LYS A 126 12.29 16.65 -13.77
C LYS A 126 11.45 17.92 -13.75
N LYS A 127 11.94 18.96 -13.07
CA LYS A 127 11.37 20.29 -13.24
C LYS A 127 11.38 20.61 -14.75
N LYS A 128 10.20 20.75 -15.33
CA LYS A 128 10.03 21.29 -16.69
C LYS A 128 10.36 22.77 -16.69
#